data_4f9aafa487df0f1a194ced53c2a9694c
#
_entry.id   4f9aafa487df0f1a194ced53c2a9694c
#
_cell.length_a   1.000
_cell.length_b   1.000
_cell.length_c   1.000
_cell.angle_alpha   90.00
_cell.angle_beta   90.00
_cell.angle_gamma   90.00
#
_symmetry.space_group_name_H-M   'P 1'
#
loop_
_entity.id
_entity.type
_entity.pdbx_description
1 polymer ?
#
loop_
_entity_poly.entity_id
_entity_poly.type
_entity_poly.pdbx_seq_one_letter_code
_entity_poly.pdbx_strand_id
1 'polypeptide(L)'
;MFQKILIANRGEIAVRIIRACREMGIKTVAVYSEADRDALHTLLADEAICIGPAPSTESYLDMERILTACVVMKADAIHPGFGFLSENARFAELCEKCNIRFIGPSAEIINKMGNKSEARKTMMAAGVPVVPGSKEPVYTVEEGLKTAKEVGFPVMIKASSGGGGKGMRVSRSEEDFEANFLNAQMESVKGFSDNTMYIERFVENPRHIEFQILGDRYGNVVHLGERDCSIQRRHQKVLEESPSAAISGELRKKMGETAVRAAKAVGYENAGTIEFLLDKDKNFYFMEMNTRIQVEHPVTEAVTDMDLIKEQIQIAAGEPLSVSQEDIRISGYAIECRINAENPEKNFMPCPGMITDIHLPGGRGVRVDTAVYNNYRIPPNYDSMILKLIVRDKDRESAIAKMRSALGELVIEGINKNLDFQYDILSAPDFQAGNVDTNFIPSHFPEYTKE
;
A
#
# COMPACT_ATOMS: atom_id res chain seq x y z
N MET A 1 10.97 -2.28 25.81
CA MET A 1 10.65 -1.11 24.95
C MET A 1 11.96 -0.51 24.43
N PHE A 2 12.02 -0.01 23.17
CA PHE A 2 13.22 0.61 22.59
C PHE A 2 13.51 1.97 23.25
N GLN A 3 14.79 2.36 23.26
CA GLN A 3 15.21 3.69 23.70
C GLN A 3 15.35 4.65 22.52
N LYS A 4 15.81 4.13 21.36
CA LYS A 4 16.04 4.94 20.17
C LYS A 4 15.74 4.13 18.90
N ILE A 5 14.97 4.72 17.97
CA ILE A 5 14.60 4.12 16.70
C ILE A 5 15.16 4.98 15.55
N LEU A 6 15.86 4.32 14.61
CA LEU A 6 16.22 4.92 13.33
C LEU A 6 15.06 4.75 12.34
N ILE A 7 14.69 5.82 11.65
CA ILE A 7 13.61 5.82 10.66
C ILE A 7 14.24 5.76 9.27
N ALA A 8 14.18 4.57 8.66
CA ALA A 8 14.76 4.30 7.33
C ALA A 8 13.78 4.67 6.21
N ASN A 9 13.27 5.89 6.28
CA ASN A 9 12.32 6.44 5.31
C ASN A 9 12.37 7.97 5.32
N ARG A 10 11.51 8.60 4.50
CA ARG A 10 11.39 10.04 4.30
C ARG A 10 9.93 10.48 4.21
N GLY A 11 9.72 11.77 4.04
CA GLY A 11 8.39 12.30 3.75
C GLY A 11 7.41 12.15 4.91
N GLU A 12 6.13 12.06 4.58
CA GLU A 12 5.05 12.05 5.56
C GLU A 12 5.11 10.85 6.52
N ILE A 13 5.52 9.67 6.00
CA ILE A 13 5.61 8.47 6.83
C ILE A 13 6.72 8.58 7.88
N ALA A 14 7.86 9.19 7.53
CA ALA A 14 8.91 9.45 8.51
C ALA A 14 8.43 10.40 9.60
N VAL A 15 7.71 11.47 9.24
CA VAL A 15 7.07 12.38 10.20
C VAL A 15 6.05 11.64 11.08
N ARG A 16 5.22 10.76 10.49
CA ARG A 16 4.23 9.95 11.22
C ARG A 16 4.89 9.05 12.27
N ILE A 17 6.00 8.39 11.90
CA ILE A 17 6.75 7.52 12.82
C ILE A 17 7.40 8.33 13.91
N ILE A 18 8.01 9.48 13.60
CA ILE A 18 8.60 10.41 14.60
C ILE A 18 7.58 10.83 15.65
N ARG A 19 6.35 11.17 15.21
CA ARG A 19 5.27 11.56 16.13
C ARG A 19 4.91 10.42 17.08
N ALA A 20 4.72 9.20 16.56
CA ALA A 20 4.43 8.03 17.39
C ALA A 20 5.55 7.74 18.39
N CYS A 21 6.81 7.73 17.95
CA CYS A 21 7.96 7.53 18.83
C CYS A 21 8.02 8.58 19.95
N ARG A 22 7.80 9.85 19.60
CA ARG A 22 7.81 10.96 20.57
C ARG A 22 6.72 10.80 21.63
N GLU A 23 5.51 10.41 21.23
CA GLU A 23 4.40 10.14 22.15
C GLU A 23 4.66 8.91 23.03
N MET A 24 5.47 7.97 22.59
CA MET A 24 5.92 6.80 23.36
C MET A 24 7.17 7.08 24.20
N GLY A 25 7.73 8.29 24.16
CA GLY A 25 8.96 8.64 24.87
C GLY A 25 10.23 8.01 24.28
N ILE A 26 10.21 7.60 23.01
CA ILE A 26 11.31 6.96 22.28
C ILE A 26 12.03 8.02 21.45
N LYS A 27 13.36 8.09 21.56
CA LYS A 27 14.19 8.97 20.73
C LYS A 27 14.23 8.52 19.30
N THR A 28 14.40 9.46 18.38
CA THR A 28 14.36 9.23 16.94
C THR A 28 15.62 9.69 16.23
N VAL A 29 16.07 8.89 15.26
CA VAL A 29 17.11 9.27 14.29
C VAL A 29 16.48 9.28 12.91
N ALA A 30 16.42 10.44 12.27
CA ALA A 30 16.03 10.54 10.86
C ALA A 30 17.24 10.32 9.96
N VAL A 31 17.11 9.44 8.96
CA VAL A 31 18.07 9.42 7.84
C VAL A 31 17.60 10.37 6.74
N TYR A 32 18.54 10.97 6.00
CA TYR A 32 18.20 11.83 4.87
C TYR A 32 19.28 11.80 3.78
N SER A 33 18.84 11.93 2.53
CA SER A 33 19.75 12.21 1.41
C SER A 33 20.07 13.71 1.37
N GLU A 34 21.08 14.09 0.63
CA GLU A 34 21.41 15.53 0.44
C GLU A 34 20.23 16.37 -0.05
N ALA A 35 19.33 15.79 -0.85
CA ALA A 35 18.13 16.48 -1.35
C ALA A 35 17.08 16.73 -0.26
N ASP A 36 17.08 15.95 0.81
CA ASP A 36 16.13 16.05 1.92
C ASP A 36 16.71 16.73 3.16
N ARG A 37 17.83 17.42 3.05
CA ARG A 37 18.48 18.09 4.21
C ARG A 37 17.53 18.96 5.01
N ASP A 38 16.66 19.70 4.33
CA ASP A 38 15.70 20.63 4.93
C ASP A 38 14.29 20.03 5.03
N ALA A 39 14.15 18.70 4.84
CA ALA A 39 12.85 18.04 4.94
C ALA A 39 12.33 18.00 6.38
N LEU A 40 11.02 18.08 6.55
CA LEU A 40 10.39 18.22 7.88
C LEU A 40 10.78 17.09 8.85
N HIS A 41 10.98 15.86 8.36
CA HIS A 41 11.37 14.74 9.21
C HIS A 41 12.76 14.93 9.84
N THR A 42 13.70 15.61 9.15
CA THR A 42 15.02 15.92 9.71
C THR A 42 14.94 16.98 10.81
N LEU A 43 13.99 17.92 10.68
CA LEU A 43 13.78 19.00 11.65
C LEU A 43 13.02 18.52 12.89
N LEU A 44 12.19 17.49 12.76
CA LEU A 44 11.37 16.98 13.86
C LEU A 44 12.03 15.86 14.66
N ALA A 45 12.94 15.08 14.08
CA ALA A 45 13.64 14.03 14.79
C ALA A 45 14.57 14.60 15.88
N ASP A 46 14.88 13.79 16.92
CA ASP A 46 15.85 14.19 17.95
C ASP A 46 17.26 14.31 17.37
N GLU A 47 17.60 13.43 16.43
CA GLU A 47 18.88 13.38 15.73
C GLU A 47 18.63 13.11 14.23
N ALA A 48 19.54 13.58 13.37
CA ALA A 48 19.47 13.32 11.93
C ALA A 48 20.86 13.07 11.35
N ILE A 49 20.93 12.18 10.35
CA ILE A 49 22.20 11.79 9.70
C ILE A 49 22.03 11.70 8.18
N CYS A 50 22.94 12.33 7.44
CA CYS A 50 22.99 12.21 5.99
C CYS A 50 23.52 10.82 5.59
N ILE A 51 22.79 10.15 4.69
CA ILE A 51 23.14 8.81 4.20
C ILE A 51 23.61 8.80 2.74
N GLY A 52 23.78 9.96 2.11
CA GLY A 52 24.33 10.03 0.77
C GLY A 52 23.63 11.02 -0.16
N PRO A 53 23.94 10.96 -1.48
CA PRO A 53 23.42 11.89 -2.46
C PRO A 53 21.93 11.67 -2.75
N ALA A 54 21.36 12.54 -3.59
CA ALA A 54 19.92 12.53 -3.89
C ALA A 54 19.35 11.24 -4.48
N PRO A 55 20.04 10.49 -5.39
CA PRO A 55 19.48 9.24 -5.91
C PRO A 55 19.20 8.23 -4.80
N SER A 56 17.99 7.65 -4.81
CA SER A 56 17.59 6.67 -3.79
C SER A 56 18.48 5.42 -3.75
N THR A 57 19.02 5.00 -4.88
CA THR A 57 19.96 3.88 -4.97
C THR A 57 21.27 4.11 -4.23
N GLU A 58 21.64 5.37 -3.98
CA GLU A 58 22.86 5.77 -3.30
C GLU A 58 22.58 6.33 -1.88
N SER A 59 21.34 6.21 -1.41
CA SER A 59 20.89 6.72 -0.11
C SER A 59 19.86 5.79 0.53
N TYR A 60 18.57 6.00 0.32
CA TYR A 60 17.47 5.26 0.99
C TYR A 60 17.38 3.76 0.62
N LEU A 61 18.00 3.33 -0.48
CA LEU A 61 18.12 1.92 -0.90
C LEU A 61 19.49 1.32 -0.60
N ASP A 62 20.42 2.11 -0.05
CA ASP A 62 21.74 1.63 0.35
C ASP A 62 21.67 1.04 1.77
N MET A 63 21.58 -0.27 1.83
CA MET A 63 21.45 -1.02 3.10
C MET A 63 22.65 -0.79 4.03
N GLU A 64 23.86 -0.72 3.49
CA GLU A 64 25.09 -0.59 4.29
C GLU A 64 25.15 0.78 4.95
N ARG A 65 24.79 1.84 4.24
CA ARG A 65 24.74 3.21 4.79
C ARG A 65 23.71 3.35 5.89
N ILE A 66 22.51 2.76 5.70
CA ILE A 66 21.46 2.80 6.72
C ILE A 66 21.86 2.01 7.97
N LEU A 67 22.43 0.80 7.81
CA LEU A 67 22.94 0.01 8.94
C LEU A 67 24.08 0.71 9.66
N THR A 68 25.05 1.30 8.91
CA THR A 68 26.12 2.10 9.48
C THR A 68 25.59 3.28 10.29
N ALA A 69 24.59 4.00 9.73
CA ALA A 69 23.94 5.09 10.44
C ALA A 69 23.29 4.61 11.74
N CYS A 70 22.61 3.46 11.72
CA CYS A 70 21.98 2.87 12.91
C CYS A 70 23.00 2.57 14.01
N VAL A 71 24.14 1.95 13.65
CA VAL A 71 25.21 1.62 14.59
C VAL A 71 25.87 2.88 15.15
N VAL A 72 26.24 3.83 14.30
CA VAL A 72 26.89 5.08 14.70
C VAL A 72 26.00 5.91 15.63
N MET A 73 24.71 5.98 15.31
CA MET A 73 23.73 6.71 16.11
C MET A 73 23.22 5.93 17.32
N LYS A 74 23.66 4.68 17.50
CA LYS A 74 23.27 3.78 18.60
C LYS A 74 21.75 3.62 18.75
N ALA A 75 21.07 3.39 17.61
CA ALA A 75 19.67 3.06 17.62
C ALA A 75 19.44 1.56 17.84
N ASP A 76 18.41 1.19 18.60
CA ASP A 76 18.08 -0.19 18.98
C ASP A 76 17.33 -0.91 17.85
N ALA A 77 16.58 -0.15 17.05
CA ALA A 77 15.69 -0.67 16.03
C ALA A 77 15.65 0.25 14.80
N ILE A 78 15.20 -0.32 13.68
CA ILE A 78 14.94 0.40 12.44
C ILE A 78 13.46 0.26 12.09
N HIS A 79 12.78 1.40 11.88
CA HIS A 79 11.45 1.43 11.29
C HIS A 79 11.54 1.77 9.81
N PRO A 80 11.17 0.84 8.90
CA PRO A 80 11.34 1.05 7.47
C PRO A 80 10.18 1.86 6.83
N GLY A 81 9.06 2.04 7.52
CA GLY A 81 7.85 2.62 6.96
C GLY A 81 7.26 1.77 5.82
N PHE A 82 6.96 2.39 4.69
CA PHE A 82 6.57 1.72 3.44
C PHE A 82 7.47 2.15 2.28
N GLY A 83 7.54 1.35 1.20
CA GLY A 83 8.47 1.56 0.09
C GLY A 83 9.93 1.32 0.47
N PHE A 84 10.86 1.76 -0.36
CA PHE A 84 12.30 1.56 -0.19
C PHE A 84 12.68 0.14 0.27
N LEU A 85 13.18 -0.02 1.50
CA LEU A 85 13.66 -1.30 2.03
C LEU A 85 12.62 -2.02 2.92
N SER A 86 11.40 -1.53 3.02
CA SER A 86 10.39 -2.10 3.92
C SER A 86 9.99 -3.55 3.62
N GLU A 87 10.09 -3.97 2.35
CA GLU A 87 9.82 -5.34 1.90
C GLU A 87 11.10 -6.03 1.35
N ASN A 88 12.26 -5.60 1.82
CA ASN A 88 13.53 -6.19 1.42
C ASN A 88 13.98 -7.24 2.44
N ALA A 89 13.83 -8.53 2.10
CA ALA A 89 14.19 -9.64 2.98
C ALA A 89 15.67 -9.62 3.39
N ARG A 90 16.58 -9.27 2.47
CA ARG A 90 18.02 -9.18 2.76
C ARG A 90 18.31 -8.07 3.78
N PHE A 91 17.62 -6.95 3.69
CA PHE A 91 17.79 -5.86 4.67
C PHE A 91 17.32 -6.28 6.06
N ALA A 92 16.15 -6.94 6.15
CA ALA A 92 15.65 -7.48 7.42
C ALA A 92 16.63 -8.51 8.03
N GLU A 93 17.19 -9.41 7.21
CA GLU A 93 18.21 -10.37 7.63
C GLU A 93 19.51 -9.69 8.12
N LEU A 94 19.95 -8.64 7.41
CA LEU A 94 21.14 -7.90 7.81
C LEU A 94 20.93 -7.13 9.13
N CYS A 95 19.74 -6.57 9.36
CA CYS A 95 19.41 -5.95 10.64
C CYS A 95 19.55 -6.98 11.78
N GLU A 96 18.98 -8.17 11.63
CA GLU A 96 19.08 -9.24 12.61
C GLU A 96 20.54 -9.66 12.88
N LYS A 97 21.34 -9.86 11.83
CA LYS A 97 22.77 -10.17 11.93
C LYS A 97 23.59 -9.09 12.65
N CYS A 98 23.16 -7.84 12.53
CA CYS A 98 23.76 -6.70 13.24
C CYS A 98 23.18 -6.49 14.66
N ASN A 99 22.31 -7.37 15.13
CA ASN A 99 21.58 -7.25 16.40
C ASN A 99 20.77 -5.94 16.50
N ILE A 100 20.17 -5.53 15.37
CA ILE A 100 19.27 -4.40 15.24
C ILE A 100 17.88 -4.95 15.00
N ARG A 101 16.87 -4.52 15.78
CA ARG A 101 15.50 -4.96 15.56
C ARG A 101 14.91 -4.28 14.32
N PHE A 102 14.53 -5.06 13.32
CA PHE A 102 13.71 -4.62 12.21
C PHE A 102 12.24 -4.54 12.65
N ILE A 103 11.59 -3.37 12.53
CA ILE A 103 10.17 -3.20 12.88
C ILE A 103 9.33 -3.62 11.67
N GLY A 104 8.94 -4.86 11.66
CA GLY A 104 8.26 -5.56 10.59
C GLY A 104 8.35 -7.07 10.77
N PRO A 105 7.89 -7.84 9.78
CA PRO A 105 7.99 -9.31 9.80
C PRO A 105 9.43 -9.79 9.56
N SER A 106 9.66 -11.11 9.76
CA SER A 106 10.96 -11.71 9.49
C SER A 106 11.33 -11.71 8.02
N ALA A 107 12.63 -11.80 7.72
CA ALA A 107 13.15 -11.92 6.36
C ALA A 107 12.54 -13.12 5.61
N GLU A 108 12.28 -14.24 6.29
CA GLU A 108 11.65 -15.43 5.72
C GLU A 108 10.23 -15.12 5.23
N ILE A 109 9.42 -14.44 6.04
CA ILE A 109 8.05 -14.06 5.69
C ILE A 109 8.03 -13.08 4.52
N ILE A 110 8.90 -12.07 4.54
CA ILE A 110 9.04 -11.10 3.44
C ILE A 110 9.36 -11.82 2.13
N ASN A 111 10.34 -12.72 2.16
CA ASN A 111 10.76 -13.47 0.97
C ASN A 111 9.66 -14.39 0.45
N LYS A 112 8.99 -15.13 1.35
CA LYS A 112 7.91 -16.05 1.03
C LYS A 112 6.69 -15.33 0.41
N MET A 113 6.28 -14.21 0.98
CA MET A 113 5.14 -13.44 0.48
C MET A 113 5.48 -12.58 -0.73
N GLY A 114 6.73 -12.16 -0.89
CA GLY A 114 7.22 -11.48 -2.09
C GLY A 114 7.26 -12.35 -3.35
N ASN A 115 7.33 -13.68 -3.20
CA ASN A 115 7.23 -14.62 -4.31
C ASN A 115 5.76 -14.96 -4.58
N LYS A 116 5.19 -14.40 -5.65
CA LYS A 116 3.76 -14.55 -6.00
C LYS A 116 3.31 -16.01 -6.13
N SER A 117 4.15 -16.86 -6.70
CA SER A 117 3.84 -18.28 -6.89
C SER A 117 3.81 -19.04 -5.57
N GLU A 118 4.79 -18.79 -4.70
CA GLU A 118 4.88 -19.38 -3.37
C GLU A 118 3.77 -18.88 -2.44
N ALA A 119 3.51 -17.58 -2.45
CA ALA A 119 2.40 -16.96 -1.73
C ALA A 119 1.07 -17.61 -2.13
N ARG A 120 0.79 -17.74 -3.44
CA ARG A 120 -0.42 -18.37 -3.94
C ARG A 120 -0.55 -19.84 -3.48
N LYS A 121 0.50 -20.64 -3.61
CA LYS A 121 0.53 -22.04 -3.14
C LYS A 121 0.24 -22.13 -1.63
N THR A 122 0.87 -21.29 -0.84
CA THR A 122 0.67 -21.21 0.61
C THR A 122 -0.79 -20.86 0.95
N MET A 123 -1.37 -19.87 0.25
CA MET A 123 -2.76 -19.45 0.48
C MET A 123 -3.75 -20.54 0.08
N MET A 124 -3.52 -21.22 -1.03
CA MET A 124 -4.35 -22.37 -1.43
C MET A 124 -4.32 -23.50 -0.39
N ALA A 125 -3.14 -23.82 0.12
CA ALA A 125 -2.98 -24.83 1.17
C ALA A 125 -3.69 -24.45 2.47
N ALA A 126 -3.78 -23.15 2.78
CA ALA A 126 -4.51 -22.62 3.93
C ALA A 126 -6.03 -22.48 3.69
N GLY A 127 -6.55 -22.89 2.53
CA GLY A 127 -7.96 -22.74 2.19
C GLY A 127 -8.41 -21.28 1.98
N VAL A 128 -7.48 -20.41 1.61
CA VAL A 128 -7.77 -19.02 1.21
C VAL A 128 -8.17 -19.02 -0.26
N PRO A 129 -9.31 -18.43 -0.63
CA PRO A 129 -9.73 -18.36 -2.01
C PRO A 129 -8.71 -17.60 -2.86
N VAL A 130 -8.27 -18.20 -3.98
CA VAL A 130 -7.41 -17.57 -4.98
C VAL A 130 -8.14 -17.49 -6.30
N VAL A 131 -7.73 -16.57 -7.17
CA VAL A 131 -8.33 -16.50 -8.52
C VAL A 131 -8.20 -17.87 -9.20
N PRO A 132 -9.29 -18.47 -9.72
CA PRO A 132 -9.23 -19.74 -10.44
C PRO A 132 -8.23 -19.68 -11.60
N GLY A 133 -7.38 -20.69 -11.74
CA GLY A 133 -6.34 -20.68 -12.77
C GLY A 133 -5.46 -21.92 -12.75
N SER A 134 -4.38 -21.88 -13.53
CA SER A 134 -3.39 -22.95 -13.59
C SER A 134 -2.79 -23.24 -12.20
N LYS A 135 -2.72 -24.54 -11.88
CA LYS A 135 -2.05 -25.00 -10.65
C LYS A 135 -0.54 -25.07 -10.82
N GLU A 136 -0.13 -25.41 -12.02
CA GLU A 136 1.27 -25.53 -12.42
C GLU A 136 1.59 -24.53 -13.54
N PRO A 137 2.87 -24.23 -13.77
CA PRO A 137 3.32 -23.44 -14.90
C PRO A 137 2.87 -24.03 -16.24
N VAL A 138 2.65 -23.15 -17.20
CA VAL A 138 2.24 -23.48 -18.57
C VAL A 138 3.33 -22.98 -19.52
N TYR A 139 3.73 -23.80 -20.47
CA TYR A 139 4.84 -23.52 -21.38
C TYR A 139 4.41 -23.45 -22.84
N THR A 140 3.29 -24.07 -23.19
CA THR A 140 2.78 -24.17 -24.58
C THR A 140 1.38 -23.59 -24.71
N VAL A 141 1.04 -23.17 -25.93
CA VAL A 141 -0.30 -22.67 -26.26
C VAL A 141 -1.38 -23.71 -25.96
N GLU A 142 -1.12 -25.00 -26.29
CA GLU A 142 -2.09 -26.07 -26.07
C GLU A 142 -2.39 -26.31 -24.60
N GLU A 143 -1.36 -26.31 -23.73
CA GLU A 143 -1.54 -26.43 -22.29
C GLU A 143 -2.31 -25.25 -21.72
N GLY A 144 -1.95 -24.03 -22.19
CA GLY A 144 -2.61 -22.80 -21.80
C GLY A 144 -4.07 -22.74 -22.21
N LEU A 145 -4.38 -23.12 -23.44
CA LEU A 145 -5.75 -23.12 -23.96
C LEU A 145 -6.63 -24.14 -23.24
N LYS A 146 -6.08 -25.34 -22.94
CA LYS A 146 -6.77 -26.34 -22.13
C LYS A 146 -7.15 -25.75 -20.76
N THR A 147 -6.20 -25.13 -20.08
CA THR A 147 -6.45 -24.48 -18.78
C THR A 147 -7.46 -23.35 -18.91
N ALA A 148 -7.37 -22.53 -19.95
CA ALA A 148 -8.31 -21.42 -20.19
C ALA A 148 -9.75 -21.93 -20.37
N LYS A 149 -9.95 -23.05 -21.07
CA LYS A 149 -11.26 -23.71 -21.23
C LYS A 149 -11.82 -24.23 -19.90
N GLU A 150 -10.95 -24.80 -19.05
CA GLU A 150 -11.35 -25.30 -17.73
C GLU A 150 -11.73 -24.16 -16.77
N VAL A 151 -11.00 -23.04 -16.83
CA VAL A 151 -11.22 -21.85 -15.98
C VAL A 151 -12.41 -21.01 -16.46
N GLY A 152 -12.62 -20.99 -17.78
CA GLY A 152 -13.63 -20.18 -18.47
C GLY A 152 -13.13 -18.79 -18.85
N PHE A 153 -13.40 -18.37 -20.10
CA PHE A 153 -13.07 -17.02 -20.60
C PHE A 153 -13.97 -15.95 -19.98
N PRO A 154 -13.47 -14.69 -19.86
CA PRO A 154 -12.15 -14.23 -20.22
C PRO A 154 -11.06 -14.69 -19.23
N VAL A 155 -9.83 -14.85 -19.74
CA VAL A 155 -8.68 -15.23 -18.94
C VAL A 155 -7.55 -14.19 -19.01
N MET A 156 -6.77 -14.12 -17.94
CA MET A 156 -5.51 -13.38 -17.88
C MET A 156 -4.35 -14.35 -18.09
N ILE A 157 -3.52 -14.09 -19.07
CA ILE A 157 -2.26 -14.77 -19.32
C ILE A 157 -1.17 -13.95 -18.62
N LYS A 158 -0.40 -14.57 -17.74
CA LYS A 158 0.62 -13.89 -16.91
C LYS A 158 1.96 -14.60 -17.01
N ALA A 159 3.04 -13.84 -17.19
CA ALA A 159 4.38 -14.35 -17.01
C ALA A 159 4.70 -14.55 -15.52
N SER A 160 5.45 -15.59 -15.17
CA SER A 160 5.91 -15.87 -13.80
C SER A 160 6.78 -14.73 -13.25
N SER A 161 7.70 -14.22 -14.08
CA SER A 161 8.66 -13.18 -13.74
C SER A 161 8.20 -11.78 -14.13
N GLY A 162 6.94 -11.58 -14.53
CA GLY A 162 6.38 -10.30 -14.96
C GLY A 162 6.07 -9.36 -13.80
N GLY A 163 6.21 -8.06 -14.04
CA GLY A 163 5.84 -7.00 -13.10
C GLY A 163 5.43 -5.72 -13.83
N GLY A 164 4.62 -4.85 -13.17
CA GLY A 164 4.19 -3.57 -13.74
C GLY A 164 3.37 -3.68 -15.03
N GLY A 165 2.62 -4.79 -15.23
CA GLY A 165 1.80 -5.02 -16.43
C GLY A 165 2.54 -5.66 -17.61
N LYS A 166 3.86 -5.82 -17.55
CA LYS A 166 4.64 -6.50 -18.59
C LYS A 166 4.47 -8.02 -18.49
N GLY A 167 4.35 -8.69 -19.65
CA GLY A 167 4.10 -10.12 -19.71
C GLY A 167 2.69 -10.53 -19.29
N MET A 168 1.71 -9.62 -19.36
CA MET A 168 0.31 -9.88 -19.07
C MET A 168 -0.57 -9.52 -20.26
N ARG A 169 -1.51 -10.40 -20.60
CA ARG A 169 -2.51 -10.19 -21.67
C ARG A 169 -3.85 -10.77 -21.25
N VAL A 170 -4.92 -10.05 -21.57
CA VAL A 170 -6.29 -10.56 -21.42
C VAL A 170 -6.67 -11.26 -22.73
N SER A 171 -7.12 -12.49 -22.62
CA SER A 171 -7.74 -13.21 -23.74
C SER A 171 -9.23 -13.39 -23.45
N ARG A 172 -10.06 -12.92 -24.39
CA ARG A 172 -11.52 -12.88 -24.21
C ARG A 172 -12.22 -14.11 -24.79
N SER A 173 -11.55 -14.78 -25.72
CA SER A 173 -12.06 -15.99 -26.39
C SER A 173 -10.92 -16.94 -26.79
N GLU A 174 -11.28 -18.11 -27.32
CA GLU A 174 -10.31 -19.05 -27.87
C GLU A 174 -9.57 -18.50 -29.11
N GLU A 175 -10.25 -17.65 -29.87
CA GLU A 175 -9.73 -17.10 -31.14
C GLU A 175 -8.55 -16.17 -30.95
N ASP A 176 -8.55 -15.40 -29.85
CA ASP A 176 -7.48 -14.44 -29.53
C ASP A 176 -6.40 -15.02 -28.57
N PHE A 177 -6.64 -16.22 -28.02
CA PHE A 177 -5.79 -16.82 -26.99
C PHE A 177 -4.36 -17.08 -27.47
N GLU A 178 -4.17 -17.73 -28.60
CA GLU A 178 -2.85 -18.07 -29.12
C GLU A 178 -1.98 -16.85 -29.33
N ALA A 179 -2.51 -15.82 -30.00
CA ALA A 179 -1.77 -14.58 -30.25
C ALA A 179 -1.38 -13.88 -28.94
N ASN A 180 -2.31 -13.80 -27.98
CA ASN A 180 -2.07 -13.18 -26.69
C ASN A 180 -1.06 -13.97 -25.84
N PHE A 181 -1.11 -15.31 -25.88
CA PHE A 181 -0.16 -16.18 -25.16
C PHE A 181 1.26 -15.99 -25.69
N LEU A 182 1.44 -16.09 -27.00
CA LEU A 182 2.76 -15.95 -27.64
C LEU A 182 3.35 -14.56 -27.42
N ASN A 183 2.53 -13.50 -27.53
CA ASN A 183 2.96 -12.14 -27.27
C ASN A 183 3.43 -11.94 -25.81
N ALA A 184 2.65 -12.43 -24.84
CA ALA A 184 3.01 -12.34 -23.43
C ALA A 184 4.28 -13.13 -23.11
N GLN A 185 4.43 -14.34 -23.68
CA GLN A 185 5.60 -15.18 -23.48
C GLN A 185 6.85 -14.57 -24.12
N MET A 186 6.77 -14.04 -25.34
CA MET A 186 7.89 -13.36 -26.00
C MET A 186 8.35 -12.12 -25.20
N GLU A 187 7.41 -11.36 -24.68
CA GLU A 187 7.73 -10.20 -23.82
C GLU A 187 8.45 -10.63 -22.54
N SER A 188 8.02 -11.75 -21.94
CA SER A 188 8.64 -12.30 -20.74
C SER A 188 10.05 -12.81 -21.01
N VAL A 189 10.24 -13.57 -22.08
CA VAL A 189 11.56 -14.08 -22.49
C VAL A 189 12.52 -12.92 -22.78
N LYS A 190 12.06 -11.90 -23.50
CA LYS A 190 12.87 -10.73 -23.84
C LYS A 190 13.23 -9.88 -22.62
N GLY A 191 12.32 -9.73 -21.67
CA GLY A 191 12.52 -8.87 -20.49
C GLY A 191 13.17 -9.55 -19.30
N PHE A 192 12.92 -10.87 -19.12
CA PHE A 192 13.26 -11.60 -17.90
C PHE A 192 13.97 -12.94 -18.16
N SER A 193 14.18 -13.34 -19.43
CA SER A 193 14.72 -14.65 -19.81
C SER A 193 13.94 -15.84 -19.24
N ASP A 194 12.62 -15.69 -19.05
CA ASP A 194 11.72 -16.66 -18.46
C ASP A 194 10.51 -16.86 -19.37
N ASN A 195 10.24 -18.12 -19.77
CA ASN A 195 9.11 -18.49 -20.63
C ASN A 195 7.93 -19.09 -19.85
N THR A 196 7.99 -19.03 -18.53
CA THR A 196 6.99 -19.62 -17.63
C THR A 196 5.73 -18.76 -17.59
N MET A 197 4.61 -19.32 -17.96
CA MET A 197 3.32 -18.64 -18.00
C MET A 197 2.33 -19.24 -17.01
N TYR A 198 1.34 -18.44 -16.60
CA TYR A 198 0.19 -18.84 -15.80
C TYR A 198 -1.09 -18.31 -16.46
N ILE A 199 -2.16 -19.08 -16.37
CA ILE A 199 -3.49 -18.70 -16.85
C ILE A 199 -4.40 -18.54 -15.63
N GLU A 200 -5.09 -17.41 -15.53
CA GLU A 200 -6.04 -17.14 -14.45
C GLU A 200 -7.35 -16.59 -15.04
N ARG A 201 -8.47 -16.81 -14.35
CA ARG A 201 -9.71 -16.11 -14.69
C ARG A 201 -9.46 -14.60 -14.66
N PHE A 202 -9.91 -13.92 -15.68
CA PHE A 202 -9.94 -12.45 -15.64
C PHE A 202 -11.16 -11.99 -14.85
N VAL A 203 -10.93 -11.39 -13.68
CA VAL A 203 -12.00 -10.80 -12.89
C VAL A 203 -12.29 -9.43 -13.47
N GLU A 204 -13.46 -9.27 -14.10
CA GLU A 204 -13.84 -8.01 -14.76
C GLU A 204 -14.30 -7.00 -13.73
N ASN A 205 -13.77 -5.77 -13.83
CA ASN A 205 -14.12 -4.63 -12.99
C ASN A 205 -14.25 -4.98 -11.50
N PRO A 206 -13.23 -5.60 -10.87
CA PRO A 206 -13.31 -5.99 -9.47
C PRO A 206 -13.21 -4.76 -8.58
N ARG A 207 -13.64 -4.90 -7.33
CA ARG A 207 -13.20 -4.00 -6.28
C ARG A 207 -11.88 -4.50 -5.70
N HIS A 208 -11.04 -3.56 -5.33
CA HIS A 208 -9.83 -3.83 -4.57
C HIS A 208 -10.14 -3.63 -3.09
N ILE A 209 -10.29 -4.73 -2.38
CA ILE A 209 -10.60 -4.74 -0.95
C ILE A 209 -9.42 -5.34 -0.20
N GLU A 210 -9.02 -4.71 0.87
CA GLU A 210 -7.87 -5.17 1.66
C GLU A 210 -8.17 -5.16 3.15
N PHE A 211 -7.57 -6.10 3.88
CA PHE A 211 -7.75 -6.23 5.33
C PHE A 211 -6.45 -5.93 6.07
N GLN A 212 -6.51 -4.97 6.98
CA GLN A 212 -5.40 -4.69 7.89
C GLN A 212 -5.24 -5.82 8.88
N ILE A 213 -4.03 -6.37 8.99
CA ILE A 213 -3.65 -7.43 9.90
C ILE A 213 -2.66 -6.91 10.93
N LEU A 214 -2.80 -7.35 12.16
CA LEU A 214 -1.77 -7.31 13.20
C LEU A 214 -1.53 -8.72 13.72
N GLY A 215 -0.26 -9.10 13.83
CA GLY A 215 0.16 -10.38 14.41
C GLY A 215 1.31 -10.19 15.40
N ASP A 216 1.31 -10.96 16.49
CA ASP A 216 2.41 -10.97 17.46
C ASP A 216 3.22 -12.28 17.39
N ARG A 217 4.37 -12.30 18.06
CA ARG A 217 5.24 -13.48 18.16
C ARG A 217 4.61 -14.66 18.90
N TYR A 218 3.51 -14.46 19.59
CA TYR A 218 2.82 -15.48 20.38
C TYR A 218 1.74 -16.21 19.59
N GLY A 219 1.59 -15.86 18.29
CA GLY A 219 0.62 -16.45 17.37
C GLY A 219 -0.78 -15.85 17.43
N ASN A 220 -0.95 -14.75 18.17
CA ASN A 220 -2.17 -13.97 18.10
C ASN A 220 -2.20 -13.17 16.79
N VAL A 221 -3.31 -13.23 16.09
CA VAL A 221 -3.51 -12.47 14.84
C VAL A 221 -4.93 -11.96 14.85
N VAL A 222 -5.07 -10.67 14.57
CA VAL A 222 -6.37 -9.98 14.43
C VAL A 222 -6.45 -9.23 13.10
N HIS A 223 -7.67 -8.97 12.62
CA HIS A 223 -7.91 -8.04 11.54
C HIS A 223 -8.63 -6.78 12.05
N LEU A 224 -8.33 -5.64 11.49
CA LEU A 224 -8.89 -4.34 11.86
C LEU A 224 -9.96 -3.84 10.87
N GLY A 225 -10.61 -4.75 10.16
CA GLY A 225 -11.55 -4.43 9.11
C GLY A 225 -10.87 -4.15 7.77
N GLU A 226 -11.72 -3.77 6.81
CA GLU A 226 -11.31 -3.56 5.44
C GLU A 226 -11.15 -2.09 5.08
N ARG A 227 -10.35 -1.88 4.02
CA ARG A 227 -10.30 -0.67 3.21
C ARG A 227 -10.77 -0.99 1.79
N ASP A 228 -11.45 -0.06 1.16
CA ASP A 228 -11.79 -0.10 -0.26
C ASP A 228 -10.82 0.82 -1.00
N CYS A 229 -9.96 0.22 -1.81
CA CYS A 229 -8.91 0.88 -2.57
C CYS A 229 -9.19 0.79 -4.09
N SER A 230 -10.45 0.74 -4.48
CA SER A 230 -10.86 0.56 -5.88
C SER A 230 -10.59 1.77 -6.75
N ILE A 231 -10.55 2.97 -6.18
CA ILE A 231 -10.24 4.19 -6.94
C ILE A 231 -8.74 4.25 -7.23
N GLN A 232 -8.38 3.81 -8.44
CA GLN A 232 -7.00 3.65 -8.88
C GLN A 232 -6.78 4.26 -10.25
N ARG A 233 -5.57 4.77 -10.48
CA ARG A 233 -5.08 5.15 -11.80
C ARG A 233 -3.81 4.36 -12.11
N ARG A 234 -3.80 3.60 -13.23
CA ARG A 234 -2.66 2.75 -13.62
C ARG A 234 -2.18 1.84 -12.47
N HIS A 235 -3.12 1.23 -11.73
CA HIS A 235 -2.89 0.40 -10.55
C HIS A 235 -2.27 1.13 -9.34
N GLN A 236 -2.26 2.46 -9.33
CA GLN A 236 -1.90 3.26 -8.18
C GLN A 236 -3.16 3.77 -7.49
N LYS A 237 -3.27 3.54 -6.19
CA LYS A 237 -4.39 3.98 -5.35
C LYS A 237 -4.40 5.52 -5.31
N VAL A 238 -5.56 6.12 -5.45
CA VAL A 238 -5.76 7.58 -5.52
C VAL A 238 -6.61 8.07 -4.35
N LEU A 239 -7.65 7.30 -4.00
CA LEU A 239 -8.56 7.56 -2.91
C LEU A 239 -8.93 6.24 -2.25
N GLU A 240 -8.95 6.21 -0.91
CA GLU A 240 -9.28 5.04 -0.11
C GLU A 240 -10.40 5.34 0.88
N GLU A 241 -11.23 4.31 1.14
CA GLU A 241 -12.35 4.38 2.08
C GLU A 241 -12.25 3.26 3.13
N SER A 242 -12.71 3.51 4.34
CA SER A 242 -12.95 2.49 5.37
C SER A 242 -14.20 2.84 6.21
N PRO A 243 -15.11 1.86 6.41
CA PRO A 243 -15.23 0.57 5.76
C PRO A 243 -15.66 0.68 4.29
N SER A 244 -15.69 -0.45 3.55
CA SER A 244 -16.20 -0.46 2.16
C SER A 244 -17.72 -0.39 2.13
N ALA A 245 -18.27 0.47 1.25
CA ALA A 245 -19.72 0.52 0.99
C ALA A 245 -20.26 -0.75 0.32
N ALA A 246 -19.40 -1.57 -0.30
CA ALA A 246 -19.80 -2.79 -1.00
C ALA A 246 -19.88 -4.02 -0.11
N ILE A 247 -19.45 -3.95 1.15
CA ILE A 247 -19.27 -5.11 2.03
C ILE A 247 -20.30 -5.08 3.18
N SER A 248 -21.14 -6.14 3.23
CA SER A 248 -22.04 -6.37 4.35
C SER A 248 -21.26 -6.83 5.60
N GLY A 249 -21.89 -6.72 6.78
CA GLY A 249 -21.29 -7.23 8.02
C GLY A 249 -20.93 -8.72 7.97
N GLU A 250 -21.73 -9.54 7.30
CA GLU A 250 -21.49 -10.97 7.13
C GLU A 250 -20.28 -11.22 6.22
N LEU A 251 -20.20 -10.52 5.08
CA LEU A 251 -19.08 -10.64 4.15
C LEU A 251 -17.79 -10.14 4.79
N ARG A 252 -17.85 -9.03 5.56
CA ARG A 252 -16.69 -8.50 6.33
C ARG A 252 -16.16 -9.55 7.28
N LYS A 253 -17.03 -10.21 8.03
CA LYS A 253 -16.64 -11.28 8.95
C LYS A 253 -15.96 -12.41 8.20
N LYS A 254 -16.55 -12.91 7.11
CA LYS A 254 -16.01 -14.01 6.30
C LYS A 254 -14.64 -13.66 5.69
N MET A 255 -14.50 -12.47 5.14
CA MET A 255 -13.24 -12.00 4.56
C MET A 255 -12.18 -11.77 5.63
N GLY A 256 -12.54 -11.16 6.76
CA GLY A 256 -11.66 -10.93 7.89
C GLY A 256 -11.12 -12.22 8.50
N GLU A 257 -11.98 -13.21 8.75
CA GLU A 257 -11.56 -14.54 9.21
C GLU A 257 -10.64 -15.22 8.20
N THR A 258 -10.86 -15.01 6.91
CA THR A 258 -9.99 -15.52 5.84
C THR A 258 -8.63 -14.82 5.85
N ALA A 259 -8.60 -13.50 6.06
CA ALA A 259 -7.36 -12.73 6.17
C ALA A 259 -6.53 -13.15 7.41
N VAL A 260 -7.19 -13.36 8.55
CA VAL A 260 -6.53 -13.91 9.76
C VAL A 260 -5.97 -15.31 9.51
N ARG A 261 -6.72 -16.18 8.83
CA ARG A 261 -6.26 -17.53 8.47
C ARG A 261 -5.05 -17.46 7.53
N ALA A 262 -5.05 -16.56 6.54
CA ALA A 262 -3.93 -16.33 5.65
C ALA A 262 -2.66 -15.91 6.41
N ALA A 263 -2.78 -14.94 7.31
CA ALA A 263 -1.67 -14.44 8.12
C ALA A 263 -1.13 -15.52 9.09
N LYS A 264 -2.01 -16.29 9.74
CA LYS A 264 -1.62 -17.41 10.61
C LYS A 264 -0.88 -18.50 9.85
N ALA A 265 -1.27 -18.80 8.60
CA ALA A 265 -0.64 -19.83 7.78
C ALA A 265 0.83 -19.54 7.44
N VAL A 266 1.24 -18.28 7.52
CA VAL A 266 2.63 -17.86 7.29
C VAL A 266 3.35 -17.47 8.58
N GLY A 267 2.70 -17.57 9.73
CA GLY A 267 3.27 -17.14 11.01
C GLY A 267 3.55 -15.63 11.05
N TYR A 268 2.63 -14.82 10.52
CA TYR A 268 2.85 -13.39 10.35
C TYR A 268 3.03 -12.65 11.68
N GLU A 269 4.05 -11.82 11.76
CA GLU A 269 4.33 -10.91 12.89
C GLU A 269 4.35 -9.47 12.39
N ASN A 270 3.85 -8.53 13.18
CA ASN A 270 3.76 -7.10 12.94
C ASN A 270 2.55 -6.69 12.08
N ALA A 271 2.53 -5.46 11.57
CA ALA A 271 1.45 -4.97 10.72
C ALA A 271 1.64 -5.43 9.27
N GLY A 272 0.57 -5.90 8.65
CA GLY A 272 0.53 -6.30 7.26
C GLY A 272 -0.87 -6.16 6.69
N THR A 273 -1.02 -6.38 5.40
CA THR A 273 -2.29 -6.26 4.72
C THR A 273 -2.50 -7.42 3.76
N ILE A 274 -3.69 -8.02 3.81
CA ILE A 274 -4.13 -9.02 2.83
C ILE A 274 -5.05 -8.34 1.82
N GLU A 275 -4.64 -8.33 0.57
CA GLU A 275 -5.38 -7.74 -0.55
C GLU A 275 -6.22 -8.79 -1.28
N PHE A 276 -7.48 -8.43 -1.58
CA PHE A 276 -8.44 -9.26 -2.29
C PHE A 276 -9.04 -8.51 -3.49
N LEU A 277 -9.31 -9.27 -4.55
CA LEU A 277 -10.25 -8.85 -5.59
C LEU A 277 -11.64 -9.33 -5.20
N LEU A 278 -12.61 -8.41 -5.17
CA LEU A 278 -14.03 -8.71 -4.94
C LEU A 278 -14.78 -8.55 -6.25
N ASP A 279 -15.40 -9.62 -6.75
CA ASP A 279 -16.21 -9.58 -7.97
C ASP A 279 -17.64 -9.05 -7.72
N LYS A 280 -18.40 -8.86 -8.80
CA LYS A 280 -19.80 -8.38 -8.77
C LYS A 280 -20.73 -9.34 -8.02
N ASP A 281 -20.40 -10.63 -7.99
CA ASP A 281 -21.18 -11.68 -7.34
C ASP A 281 -20.79 -11.88 -5.87
N LYS A 282 -19.94 -10.98 -5.34
CA LYS A 282 -19.40 -10.98 -3.96
C LYS A 282 -18.52 -12.18 -3.65
N ASN A 283 -17.93 -12.83 -4.67
CA ASN A 283 -16.81 -13.73 -4.47
C ASN A 283 -15.53 -12.91 -4.33
N PHE A 284 -14.66 -13.35 -3.45
CA PHE A 284 -13.38 -12.66 -3.21
C PHE A 284 -12.21 -13.63 -3.38
N TYR A 285 -11.11 -13.09 -3.88
CA TYR A 285 -9.91 -13.86 -4.22
C TYR A 285 -8.67 -13.15 -3.71
N PHE A 286 -7.79 -13.88 -3.05
CA PHE A 286 -6.49 -13.38 -2.63
C PHE A 286 -5.70 -12.87 -3.84
N MET A 287 -5.16 -11.67 -3.71
CA MET A 287 -4.30 -11.05 -4.70
C MET A 287 -2.83 -11.09 -4.24
N GLU A 288 -2.55 -10.47 -3.11
CA GLU A 288 -1.22 -10.43 -2.51
C GLU A 288 -1.27 -10.10 -1.03
N MET A 289 -0.12 -10.23 -0.35
CA MET A 289 0.09 -9.76 1.00
C MET A 289 1.20 -8.72 1.02
N ASN A 290 0.89 -7.52 1.52
CA ASN A 290 1.91 -6.52 1.79
C ASN A 290 2.44 -6.71 3.21
N THR A 291 3.75 -6.95 3.30
CA THR A 291 4.45 -7.31 4.54
C THR A 291 4.99 -6.07 5.29
N ARG A 292 4.21 -5.00 5.30
CA ARG A 292 4.52 -3.69 5.86
C ARG A 292 3.26 -2.89 6.19
N ILE A 293 3.44 -1.75 6.82
CA ILE A 293 2.38 -0.74 6.88
C ILE A 293 2.10 -0.17 5.47
N GLN A 294 0.86 0.18 5.17
CA GLN A 294 0.48 0.79 3.91
C GLN A 294 0.27 2.31 4.03
N VAL A 295 0.25 3.02 2.89
CA VAL A 295 0.03 4.47 2.82
C VAL A 295 -1.30 4.82 3.48
N GLU A 296 -2.35 4.05 3.17
CA GLU A 296 -3.75 4.21 3.55
C GLU A 296 -4.12 3.69 4.95
N HIS A 297 -3.12 3.36 5.79
CA HIS A 297 -3.38 2.95 7.19
C HIS A 297 -4.20 3.97 8.00
N PRO A 298 -4.13 5.29 7.72
CA PRO A 298 -4.88 6.27 8.50
C PRO A 298 -6.39 6.11 8.47
N VAL A 299 -7.00 5.59 7.38
CA VAL A 299 -8.46 5.35 7.37
C VAL A 299 -8.86 4.21 8.31
N THR A 300 -8.02 3.19 8.46
CA THR A 300 -8.23 2.14 9.46
C THR A 300 -8.09 2.69 10.88
N GLU A 301 -7.03 3.46 11.15
CA GLU A 301 -6.84 4.14 12.45
C GLU A 301 -8.06 5.00 12.81
N ALA A 302 -8.57 5.76 11.81
CA ALA A 302 -9.70 6.66 12.02
C ALA A 302 -10.99 5.95 12.42
N VAL A 303 -11.27 4.74 11.92
CA VAL A 303 -12.50 4.01 12.22
C VAL A 303 -12.36 3.02 13.36
N THR A 304 -11.13 2.63 13.76
CA THR A 304 -10.88 1.67 14.85
C THR A 304 -10.35 2.32 16.13
N ASP A 305 -9.92 3.58 16.06
CA ASP A 305 -9.27 4.32 17.15
C ASP A 305 -7.96 3.67 17.63
N MET A 306 -7.27 2.95 16.73
CA MET A 306 -5.98 2.29 17.00
C MET A 306 -4.84 3.06 16.31
N ASP A 307 -3.71 3.18 16.97
CA ASP A 307 -2.46 3.73 16.39
C ASP A 307 -1.57 2.59 15.89
N LEU A 308 -1.63 2.34 14.57
CA LEU A 308 -0.93 1.21 13.94
C LEU A 308 0.59 1.32 14.03
N ILE A 309 1.15 2.52 14.03
CA ILE A 309 2.59 2.72 14.16
C ILE A 309 3.04 2.38 15.60
N LYS A 310 2.26 2.75 16.60
CA LYS A 310 2.56 2.36 17.98
C LYS A 310 2.45 0.85 18.17
N GLU A 311 1.42 0.22 17.61
CA GLU A 311 1.30 -1.24 17.63
C GLU A 311 2.50 -1.93 16.97
N GLN A 312 2.97 -1.45 15.81
CA GLN A 312 4.17 -1.99 15.17
C GLN A 312 5.40 -1.94 16.09
N ILE A 313 5.59 -0.82 16.77
CA ILE A 313 6.74 -0.62 17.69
C ILE A 313 6.62 -1.54 18.90
N GLN A 314 5.42 -1.66 19.50
CA GLN A 314 5.17 -2.51 20.67
C GLN A 314 5.37 -3.99 20.33
N ILE A 315 4.80 -4.47 19.23
CA ILE A 315 4.97 -5.86 18.77
C ILE A 315 6.45 -6.14 18.51
N ALA A 316 7.15 -5.23 17.83
CA ALA A 316 8.58 -5.40 17.57
C ALA A 316 9.43 -5.40 18.86
N ALA A 317 9.01 -4.68 19.90
CA ALA A 317 9.63 -4.70 21.21
C ALA A 317 9.34 -6.01 21.99
N GLY A 318 8.43 -6.85 21.47
CA GLY A 318 8.08 -8.15 22.06
C GLY A 318 6.85 -8.16 22.94
N GLU A 319 6.09 -7.07 22.94
CA GLU A 319 4.81 -7.03 23.63
C GLU A 319 3.76 -7.86 22.85
N PRO A 320 2.80 -8.48 23.53
CA PRO A 320 1.64 -9.09 22.87
C PRO A 320 0.75 -8.01 22.24
N LEU A 321 -0.17 -8.43 21.35
CA LEU A 321 -1.19 -7.53 20.84
C LEU A 321 -1.96 -6.85 21.98
N SER A 322 -2.20 -5.54 21.83
CA SER A 322 -2.91 -4.73 22.83
C SER A 322 -4.41 -5.07 22.91
N VAL A 323 -4.96 -5.73 21.89
CA VAL A 323 -6.38 -6.03 21.73
C VAL A 323 -6.61 -7.45 21.25
N SER A 324 -7.77 -8.01 21.60
CA SER A 324 -8.33 -9.23 20.99
C SER A 324 -9.25 -8.88 19.81
N GLN A 325 -9.65 -9.87 19.01
CA GLN A 325 -10.56 -9.64 17.88
C GLN A 325 -11.92 -9.09 18.35
N GLU A 326 -12.38 -9.50 19.52
CA GLU A 326 -13.65 -9.07 20.10
C GLU A 326 -13.65 -7.62 20.59
N ASP A 327 -12.48 -7.05 20.83
CA ASP A 327 -12.33 -5.66 21.27
C ASP A 327 -12.43 -4.66 20.12
N ILE A 328 -12.12 -5.12 18.91
CA ILE A 328 -12.06 -4.27 17.72
C ILE A 328 -13.47 -3.84 17.30
N ARG A 329 -13.66 -2.53 17.20
CA ARG A 329 -14.91 -1.89 16.77
C ARG A 329 -14.63 -0.97 15.59
N ILE A 330 -15.41 -1.12 14.53
CA ILE A 330 -15.41 -0.19 13.41
C ILE A 330 -16.52 0.83 13.67
N SER A 331 -16.17 2.11 13.77
CA SER A 331 -17.09 3.19 14.10
C SER A 331 -16.95 4.36 13.15
N GLY A 332 -18.06 4.75 12.52
CA GLY A 332 -18.09 5.81 11.54
C GLY A 332 -17.56 5.38 10.18
N TYR A 333 -17.12 6.36 9.39
CA TYR A 333 -16.63 6.20 8.05
C TYR A 333 -15.46 7.15 7.79
N ALA A 334 -14.40 6.67 7.18
CA ALA A 334 -13.22 7.47 6.86
C ALA A 334 -12.91 7.42 5.36
N ILE A 335 -12.41 8.54 4.84
CA ILE A 335 -11.92 8.68 3.47
C ILE A 335 -10.53 9.31 3.54
N GLU A 336 -9.61 8.79 2.72
CA GLU A 336 -8.29 9.37 2.49
C GLU A 336 -8.17 9.78 1.02
N CYS A 337 -7.68 11.00 0.77
CA CYS A 337 -7.28 11.46 -0.55
C CYS A 337 -5.76 11.65 -0.58
N ARG A 338 -5.09 11.04 -1.55
CA ARG A 338 -3.66 11.27 -1.80
C ARG A 338 -3.48 12.53 -2.63
N ILE A 339 -2.84 13.53 -2.06
CA ILE A 339 -2.52 14.78 -2.77
C ILE A 339 -1.09 14.68 -3.29
N ASN A 340 -0.98 14.69 -4.61
CA ASN A 340 0.28 14.54 -5.33
C ASN A 340 0.65 15.84 -6.04
N ALA A 341 1.95 16.15 -6.06
CA ALA A 341 2.53 17.20 -6.89
C ALA A 341 2.59 16.72 -8.35
N GLU A 342 1.46 16.70 -9.01
CA GLU A 342 1.23 16.20 -10.38
C GLU A 342 0.28 17.11 -11.13
N ASN A 343 0.40 17.16 -12.46
CA ASN A 343 -0.53 17.87 -13.32
C ASN A 343 -1.50 16.90 -14.01
N PRO A 344 -2.78 16.82 -13.58
CA PRO A 344 -3.76 15.94 -14.20
C PRO A 344 -4.00 16.22 -15.70
N GLU A 345 -3.98 17.48 -16.12
CA GLU A 345 -4.16 17.89 -17.53
C GLU A 345 -2.99 17.42 -18.43
N LYS A 346 -1.82 17.14 -17.83
CA LYS A 346 -0.63 16.64 -18.52
C LYS A 346 -0.36 15.20 -18.15
N ASN A 347 -1.40 14.36 -18.13
CA ASN A 347 -1.31 12.93 -17.84
C ASN A 347 -0.60 12.62 -16.51
N PHE A 348 -0.89 13.44 -15.46
CA PHE A 348 -0.28 13.33 -14.12
C PHE A 348 1.25 13.40 -14.12
N MET A 349 1.82 14.21 -15.00
CA MET A 349 3.26 14.45 -15.00
C MET A 349 3.68 15.04 -13.65
N PRO A 350 4.70 14.48 -12.97
CA PRO A 350 5.23 15.03 -11.72
C PRO A 350 5.62 16.51 -11.87
N CYS A 351 5.28 17.30 -10.87
CA CYS A 351 5.52 18.74 -10.81
C CYS A 351 6.31 19.12 -9.55
N PRO A 352 7.59 18.71 -9.44
CA PRO A 352 8.43 19.14 -8.33
C PRO A 352 8.61 20.65 -8.39
N GLY A 353 8.79 21.29 -7.24
CA GLY A 353 8.93 22.76 -7.21
C GLY A 353 8.92 23.33 -5.80
N MET A 354 8.84 24.64 -5.72
CA MET A 354 8.77 25.37 -4.45
C MET A 354 7.31 25.59 -4.07
N ILE A 355 6.92 25.12 -2.89
CA ILE A 355 5.65 25.51 -2.26
C ILE A 355 5.81 26.93 -1.72
N THR A 356 5.08 27.87 -2.29
CA THR A 356 5.15 29.28 -1.89
C THR A 356 4.19 29.59 -0.76
N ASP A 357 3.05 28.94 -0.72
CA ASP A 357 2.07 29.03 0.36
C ASP A 357 1.35 27.71 0.55
N ILE A 358 1.02 27.39 1.82
CA ILE A 358 0.21 26.23 2.19
C ILE A 358 -0.71 26.58 3.36
N HIS A 359 -2.01 26.33 3.17
CA HIS A 359 -3.00 26.33 4.24
C HIS A 359 -3.60 24.94 4.36
N LEU A 360 -3.48 24.34 5.55
CA LEU A 360 -4.00 23.00 5.82
C LEU A 360 -5.41 23.09 6.43
N PRO A 361 -6.37 22.29 5.95
CA PRO A 361 -7.71 22.26 6.52
C PRO A 361 -7.69 21.72 7.95
N GLY A 362 -8.69 22.11 8.71
CA GLY A 362 -8.83 21.71 10.11
C GLY A 362 -10.25 21.35 10.49
N GLY A 363 -10.47 21.19 11.80
CA GLY A 363 -11.77 20.87 12.38
C GLY A 363 -11.93 19.43 12.84
N ARG A 364 -13.13 19.14 13.38
CA ARG A 364 -13.41 17.82 13.96
C ARG A 364 -13.40 16.72 12.90
N GLY A 365 -12.54 15.71 13.10
CA GLY A 365 -12.45 14.56 12.19
C GLY A 365 -11.74 14.87 10.88
N VAL A 366 -10.90 15.92 10.83
CA VAL A 366 -9.96 16.20 9.74
C VAL A 366 -8.56 15.94 10.25
N ARG A 367 -7.80 15.12 9.50
CA ARG A 367 -6.39 14.80 9.75
C ARG A 367 -5.59 15.05 8.48
N VAL A 368 -4.42 15.60 8.64
CA VAL A 368 -3.47 15.82 7.55
C VAL A 368 -2.13 15.16 7.90
N ASP A 369 -1.72 14.18 7.11
CA ASP A 369 -0.39 13.58 7.20
C ASP A 369 0.48 14.15 6.07
N THR A 370 1.48 14.95 6.43
CA THR A 370 2.32 15.65 5.45
C THR A 370 3.72 15.90 6.00
N ALA A 371 4.66 16.10 5.08
CA ALA A 371 6.02 16.56 5.36
C ALA A 371 6.34 17.90 4.68
N VAL A 372 5.37 18.51 3.98
CA VAL A 372 5.59 19.79 3.31
C VAL A 372 5.17 20.96 4.19
N TYR A 373 5.76 22.13 3.95
CA TYR A 373 5.54 23.38 4.67
C TYR A 373 5.85 24.59 3.77
N ASN A 374 5.53 25.79 4.21
CA ASN A 374 5.81 27.02 3.46
C ASN A 374 7.29 27.14 3.11
N ASN A 375 7.57 27.45 1.85
CA ASN A 375 8.91 27.55 1.28
C ASN A 375 9.68 26.21 1.23
N TYR A 376 9.00 25.06 1.32
CA TYR A 376 9.61 23.76 1.09
C TYR A 376 9.74 23.49 -0.41
N ARG A 377 10.93 23.03 -0.83
CA ARG A 377 11.18 22.59 -2.19
C ARG A 377 10.98 21.07 -2.30
N ILE A 378 9.98 20.66 -3.07
CA ILE A 378 9.75 19.25 -3.40
C ILE A 378 10.88 18.78 -4.34
N PRO A 379 11.69 17.77 -3.93
CA PRO A 379 12.76 17.25 -4.78
C PRO A 379 12.17 16.38 -5.91
N PRO A 380 12.80 16.40 -7.11
CA PRO A 380 12.35 15.60 -8.25
C PRO A 380 12.73 14.11 -8.17
N ASN A 381 13.43 13.71 -7.12
CA ASN A 381 14.08 12.40 -7.04
C ASN A 381 13.18 11.30 -6.46
N TYR A 382 12.03 11.66 -5.90
CA TYR A 382 11.18 10.75 -5.11
C TYR A 382 9.72 10.82 -5.57
N ASP A 383 8.86 10.04 -4.91
CA ASP A 383 7.43 10.02 -5.17
C ASP A 383 6.79 11.42 -5.09
N SER A 384 5.77 11.65 -5.90
CA SER A 384 5.06 12.92 -6.01
C SER A 384 4.08 13.19 -4.88
N MET A 385 3.75 12.19 -4.04
CA MET A 385 2.81 12.36 -2.93
C MET A 385 3.37 13.30 -1.86
N ILE A 386 2.66 14.39 -1.63
CA ILE A 386 3.08 15.45 -0.69
C ILE A 386 2.24 15.50 0.57
N LEU A 387 1.02 14.96 0.51
CA LEU A 387 0.05 15.05 1.59
C LEU A 387 -0.99 13.94 1.47
N LYS A 388 -1.44 13.43 2.61
CA LYS A 388 -2.67 12.66 2.72
C LYS A 388 -3.67 13.48 3.51
N LEU A 389 -4.84 13.71 2.93
CA LEU A 389 -5.98 14.32 3.61
C LEU A 389 -6.94 13.21 4.02
N ILE A 390 -7.17 13.08 5.31
CA ILE A 390 -8.03 12.06 5.88
C ILE A 390 -9.18 12.73 6.62
N VAL A 391 -10.39 12.24 6.39
CA VAL A 391 -11.57 12.68 7.14
C VAL A 391 -12.27 11.49 7.77
N ARG A 392 -12.93 11.73 8.90
CA ARG A 392 -13.84 10.77 9.55
C ARG A 392 -15.15 11.45 9.89
N ASP A 393 -16.26 10.75 9.63
CA ASP A 393 -17.59 11.15 10.10
C ASP A 393 -18.43 9.92 10.51
N LYS A 394 -19.68 10.14 10.89
CA LYS A 394 -20.59 9.10 11.36
C LYS A 394 -20.97 8.10 10.27
N ASP A 395 -21.07 8.54 9.02
CA ASP A 395 -21.47 7.76 7.85
C ASP A 395 -20.76 8.25 6.58
N ARG A 396 -20.91 7.51 5.48
CA ARG A 396 -20.23 7.76 4.19
C ARG A 396 -20.64 9.11 3.59
N GLU A 397 -21.92 9.44 3.58
CA GLU A 397 -22.44 10.70 3.00
C GLU A 397 -21.83 11.90 3.74
N SER A 398 -21.83 11.87 5.06
CA SER A 398 -21.22 12.92 5.89
C SER A 398 -19.70 13.00 5.68
N ALA A 399 -19.01 11.85 5.52
CA ALA A 399 -17.58 11.82 5.25
C ALA A 399 -17.24 12.41 3.86
N ILE A 400 -18.03 12.11 2.81
CA ILE A 400 -17.87 12.71 1.48
C ILE A 400 -18.06 14.24 1.55
N ALA A 401 -19.12 14.70 2.21
CA ALA A 401 -19.37 16.13 2.37
C ALA A 401 -18.23 16.83 3.12
N LYS A 402 -17.71 16.20 4.18
CA LYS A 402 -16.56 16.70 4.95
C LYS A 402 -15.28 16.72 4.10
N MET A 403 -15.00 15.67 3.32
CA MET A 403 -13.82 15.62 2.46
C MET A 403 -13.87 16.71 1.39
N ARG A 404 -15.00 16.92 0.77
CA ARG A 404 -15.19 18.03 -0.21
C ARG A 404 -14.97 19.40 0.44
N SER A 405 -15.45 19.60 1.66
CA SER A 405 -15.21 20.84 2.41
C SER A 405 -13.72 21.00 2.73
N ALA A 406 -13.05 19.95 3.19
CA ALA A 406 -11.64 20.00 3.53
C ALA A 406 -10.73 20.20 2.30
N LEU A 407 -11.07 19.60 1.14
CA LEU A 407 -10.38 19.86 -0.13
C LEU A 407 -10.56 21.31 -0.60
N GLY A 408 -11.77 21.87 -0.41
CA GLY A 408 -12.04 23.28 -0.72
C GLY A 408 -11.31 24.29 0.18
N GLU A 409 -10.95 23.89 1.38
CA GLU A 409 -10.15 24.69 2.33
C GLU A 409 -8.64 24.54 2.09
N LEU A 410 -8.19 23.40 1.53
CA LEU A 410 -6.78 23.11 1.30
C LEU A 410 -6.19 24.01 0.21
N VAL A 411 -5.23 24.84 0.58
CA VAL A 411 -4.48 25.67 -0.35
C VAL A 411 -3.04 25.20 -0.42
N ILE A 412 -2.53 24.97 -1.63
CA ILE A 412 -1.13 24.69 -1.92
C ILE A 412 -0.75 25.47 -3.17
N GLU A 413 0.13 26.44 -3.02
CA GLU A 413 0.55 27.34 -4.12
C GLU A 413 2.00 27.07 -4.54
N GLY A 414 2.33 27.42 -5.79
CA GLY A 414 3.67 27.31 -6.36
C GLY A 414 3.92 26.03 -7.17
N ILE A 415 3.02 25.05 -7.10
CA ILE A 415 3.11 23.78 -7.83
C ILE A 415 1.75 23.35 -8.40
N ASN A 416 1.76 22.50 -9.44
CA ASN A 416 0.55 21.77 -9.82
C ASN A 416 0.32 20.59 -8.90
N LYS A 417 -0.93 20.28 -8.62
CA LYS A 417 -1.39 19.23 -7.75
C LYS A 417 -2.69 18.61 -8.26
N ASN A 418 -3.01 17.39 -7.84
CA ASN A 418 -4.21 16.65 -8.24
C ASN A 418 -5.46 16.95 -7.39
N LEU A 419 -5.50 18.08 -6.70
CA LEU A 419 -6.55 18.43 -5.73
C LEU A 419 -7.93 18.50 -6.38
N ASP A 420 -8.06 19.21 -7.52
CA ASP A 420 -9.33 19.35 -8.24
C ASP A 420 -9.83 17.98 -8.74
N PHE A 421 -8.92 17.12 -9.20
CA PHE A 421 -9.25 15.76 -9.60
C PHE A 421 -9.84 14.93 -8.45
N GLN A 422 -9.32 15.07 -7.22
CA GLN A 422 -9.90 14.44 -6.03
C GLN A 422 -11.32 14.95 -5.76
N TYR A 423 -11.53 16.26 -5.91
CA TYR A 423 -12.84 16.87 -5.72
C TYR A 423 -13.86 16.39 -6.77
N ASP A 424 -13.44 16.22 -8.02
CA ASP A 424 -14.25 15.69 -9.12
C ASP A 424 -14.68 14.25 -8.87
N ILE A 425 -13.77 13.38 -8.41
CA ILE A 425 -14.08 12.00 -8.00
C ILE A 425 -15.20 11.99 -6.95
N LEU A 426 -15.04 12.76 -5.88
CA LEU A 426 -16.02 12.84 -4.79
C LEU A 426 -17.35 13.45 -5.20
N SER A 427 -17.37 14.19 -6.30
CA SER A 427 -18.57 14.83 -6.85
C SER A 427 -19.30 13.95 -7.86
N ALA A 428 -18.66 12.90 -8.36
CA ALA A 428 -19.26 11.98 -9.33
C ALA A 428 -20.45 11.23 -8.71
N PRO A 429 -21.62 11.19 -9.38
CA PRO A 429 -22.81 10.53 -8.85
C PRO A 429 -22.61 9.06 -8.53
N ASP A 430 -21.87 8.33 -9.37
CA ASP A 430 -21.57 6.91 -9.13
C ASP A 430 -20.65 6.68 -7.92
N PHE A 431 -19.68 7.59 -7.69
CA PHE A 431 -18.89 7.54 -6.45
C PHE A 431 -19.79 7.75 -5.23
N GLN A 432 -20.66 8.78 -5.26
CA GLN A 432 -21.57 9.06 -4.15
C GLN A 432 -22.54 7.90 -3.88
N ALA A 433 -23.00 7.23 -4.94
CA ALA A 433 -23.84 6.03 -4.84
C ALA A 433 -23.08 4.77 -4.37
N GLY A 434 -21.73 4.82 -4.29
CA GLY A 434 -20.91 3.66 -3.96
C GLY A 434 -20.69 2.68 -5.11
N ASN A 435 -21.00 3.07 -6.34
CA ASN A 435 -20.81 2.26 -7.56
C ASN A 435 -19.38 2.45 -8.08
N VAL A 436 -18.42 1.88 -7.39
CA VAL A 436 -17.00 2.01 -7.76
C VAL A 436 -16.37 0.65 -8.00
N ASP A 437 -15.40 0.61 -8.88
CA ASP A 437 -14.53 -0.55 -9.18
C ASP A 437 -13.15 -0.06 -9.64
N THR A 438 -12.24 -0.98 -9.94
CA THR A 438 -10.88 -0.63 -10.39
C THR A 438 -10.83 0.06 -11.76
N ASN A 439 -11.93 0.06 -12.52
CA ASN A 439 -12.07 0.75 -13.80
C ASN A 439 -12.79 2.11 -13.67
N PHE A 440 -13.06 2.58 -12.46
CA PHE A 440 -13.82 3.81 -12.21
C PHE A 440 -13.21 5.03 -12.92
N ILE A 441 -11.93 5.29 -12.70
CA ILE A 441 -11.26 6.45 -13.31
C ILE A 441 -11.26 6.38 -14.85
N PRO A 442 -10.85 5.27 -15.50
CA PRO A 442 -10.95 5.15 -16.95
C PRO A 442 -12.37 5.35 -17.51
N SER A 443 -13.38 4.91 -16.79
CA SER A 443 -14.79 4.98 -17.24
C SER A 443 -15.40 6.36 -17.09
N HIS A 444 -15.11 7.07 -16.00
CA HIS A 444 -15.76 8.33 -15.64
C HIS A 444 -14.94 9.57 -16.02
N PHE A 445 -13.62 9.39 -16.15
CA PHE A 445 -12.66 10.46 -16.40
C PHE A 445 -11.70 10.09 -17.55
N PRO A 446 -12.22 9.74 -18.73
CA PRO A 446 -11.39 9.29 -19.86
C PRO A 446 -10.38 10.34 -20.34
N GLU A 447 -10.65 11.64 -20.09
CA GLU A 447 -9.72 12.73 -20.40
C GLU A 447 -8.39 12.63 -19.63
N TYR A 448 -8.40 12.04 -18.43
CA TYR A 448 -7.21 11.83 -17.59
C TYR A 448 -6.51 10.49 -17.85
N THR A 449 -7.00 9.67 -18.78
CA THR A 449 -6.45 8.34 -19.07
C THR A 449 -5.89 8.19 -20.49
N LYS A 450 -5.93 9.26 -21.30
CA LYS A 450 -5.35 9.25 -22.65
C LYS A 450 -3.84 9.01 -22.57
N GLU A 451 -3.36 8.00 -23.30
CA GLU A 451 -1.94 7.67 -23.47
C GLU A 451 -1.21 8.75 -24.29
#